data_5f018c0b0e23008877c886aaf2f3ed3c
#
_entry.id   5f018c0b0e23008877c886aaf2f3ed3c
#
_cell.length_a   1.000
_cell.length_b   1.000
_cell.length_c   1.000
_cell.angle_alpha   90.00
_cell.angle_beta   90.00
_cell.angle_gamma   90.00
#
_symmetry.space_group_name_H-M   'P 1'
#
loop_
_entity.id
_entity.type
_entity.pdbx_description
1 polymer ?
#
loop_
_entity_poly.entity_id
_entity_poly.type
_entity_poly.pdbx_seq_one_letter_code
_entity_poly.pdbx_strand_id
1 'polypeptide(L)'
;MRKRAPLLAVIVLLPTAAAWSADPLVLQSDFGIRDAAVASMKGVAVSVSPDLDIYDLTHEVPTYNIWEASLRLAQVAEYWPRGTVFVSVVDPGVGTERKSVVLKTKSGHYFVSPDNGSLTAVAEQFGIDAVREIDEAVNRLANSEKAYTFHGRDVYAYTGARLA
;
A
#
# COMPACT_ATOMS: atom_id res chain seq x y z
N MET A 1 64.05 -24.31 18.15
CA MET A 1 62.60 -24.60 18.16
C MET A 1 61.83 -23.28 17.92
N ARG A 2 61.30 -23.09 16.71
CA ARG A 2 60.49 -21.90 16.34
C ARG A 2 59.04 -22.20 16.69
N LYS A 3 58.47 -21.47 17.67
CA LYS A 3 57.04 -21.54 18.02
C LYS A 3 56.23 -20.86 16.90
N ARG A 4 55.36 -21.61 16.18
CA ARG A 4 54.40 -21.06 15.25
C ARG A 4 53.22 -20.50 16.04
N ALA A 5 52.94 -19.21 15.88
CA ALA A 5 51.72 -18.57 16.46
C ALA A 5 50.49 -19.06 15.66
N PRO A 6 49.36 -19.31 16.33
CA PRO A 6 48.11 -19.67 15.65
C PRO A 6 47.55 -18.47 14.90
N LEU A 7 47.19 -18.68 13.63
CA LEU A 7 46.50 -17.71 12.79
C LEU A 7 45.02 -17.70 13.23
N LEU A 8 44.59 -16.61 13.86
CA LEU A 8 43.20 -16.41 14.21
C LEU A 8 42.46 -15.98 12.95
N ALA A 9 41.60 -16.84 12.41
CA ALA A 9 40.71 -16.49 11.31
C ALA A 9 39.53 -15.65 11.85
N VAL A 10 39.47 -14.38 11.48
CA VAL A 10 38.32 -13.51 11.77
C VAL A 10 37.25 -13.80 10.71
N ILE A 11 36.18 -14.46 11.14
CA ILE A 11 34.98 -14.65 10.29
C ILE A 11 34.19 -13.34 10.34
N VAL A 12 34.24 -12.57 9.25
CA VAL A 12 33.37 -11.40 9.06
C VAL A 12 32.03 -11.91 8.57
N LEU A 13 31.03 -11.96 9.45
CA LEU A 13 29.63 -12.16 9.06
C LEU A 13 29.14 -10.88 8.38
N LEU A 14 29.03 -10.91 7.05
CA LEU A 14 28.35 -9.85 6.32
C LEU A 14 26.84 -9.98 6.61
N PRO A 15 26.15 -8.87 6.96
CA PRO A 15 24.71 -8.92 7.10
C PRO A 15 24.09 -9.30 5.75
N THR A 16 23.39 -10.42 5.67
CA THR A 16 22.53 -10.73 4.55
C THR A 16 21.37 -9.73 4.60
N ALA A 17 21.26 -8.86 3.59
CA ALA A 17 20.06 -8.08 3.40
C ALA A 17 18.88 -9.06 3.32
N ALA A 18 17.92 -8.95 4.21
CA ALA A 18 16.68 -9.70 4.11
C ALA A 18 16.04 -9.30 2.78
N ALA A 19 15.98 -10.22 1.83
CA ALA A 19 15.19 -10.05 0.64
C ALA A 19 13.72 -10.15 1.09
N TRP A 20 12.97 -9.07 0.95
CA TRP A 20 11.52 -9.10 1.09
C TRP A 20 10.97 -10.03 0.01
N SER A 21 10.12 -10.98 0.37
CA SER A 21 9.52 -11.92 -0.60
C SER A 21 8.46 -11.24 -1.47
N ALA A 22 7.86 -10.17 -0.95
CA ALA A 22 6.92 -9.27 -1.60
C ALA A 22 7.14 -7.84 -1.07
N ASP A 23 6.68 -6.83 -1.80
CA ASP A 23 6.72 -5.45 -1.33
C ASP A 23 5.67 -5.23 -0.22
N PRO A 24 5.93 -4.41 0.82
CA PRO A 24 4.96 -4.16 1.87
C PRO A 24 3.67 -3.54 1.36
N LEU A 25 2.52 -4.00 1.86
CA LEU A 25 1.20 -3.42 1.62
C LEU A 25 0.75 -2.62 2.83
N VAL A 26 0.55 -1.31 2.68
CA VAL A 26 0.18 -0.40 3.77
C VAL A 26 -1.22 0.15 3.53
N LEU A 27 -2.12 -0.02 4.50
CA LEU A 27 -3.53 0.34 4.37
C LEU A 27 -3.86 1.60 5.16
N GLN A 28 -4.64 2.51 4.55
CA GLN A 28 -5.21 3.69 5.17
C GLN A 28 -6.68 3.82 4.79
N SER A 29 -7.54 4.20 5.74
CA SER A 29 -8.95 4.52 5.46
C SER A 29 -9.57 5.42 6.54
N ASP A 30 -10.82 5.81 6.32
CA ASP A 30 -11.71 6.46 7.28
C ASP A 30 -12.79 5.51 7.84
N PHE A 31 -12.58 4.20 7.74
CA PHE A 31 -13.56 3.18 8.14
C PHE A 31 -13.65 2.96 9.65
N GLY A 32 -12.66 3.45 10.41
CA GLY A 32 -12.52 3.11 11.82
C GLY A 32 -12.05 1.66 12.01
N ILE A 33 -11.99 1.24 13.29
CA ILE A 33 -11.53 -0.11 13.67
C ILE A 33 -12.63 -0.90 14.41
N ARG A 34 -13.87 -0.40 14.43
CA ARG A 34 -14.96 -0.99 15.24
C ARG A 34 -15.70 -2.11 14.54
N ASP A 35 -15.72 -2.09 13.22
CA ASP A 35 -16.41 -3.10 12.41
C ASP A 35 -15.44 -3.96 11.60
N ALA A 36 -15.98 -4.80 10.72
CA ALA A 36 -15.21 -5.75 9.94
C ALA A 36 -14.63 -5.19 8.62
N ALA A 37 -14.79 -3.90 8.32
CA ALA A 37 -14.41 -3.35 7.02
C ALA A 37 -12.91 -3.52 6.74
N VAL A 38 -12.06 -3.14 7.70
CA VAL A 38 -10.60 -3.28 7.59
C VAL A 38 -10.19 -4.76 7.49
N ALA A 39 -10.78 -5.62 8.33
CA ALA A 39 -10.51 -7.06 8.28
C ALA A 39 -10.90 -7.65 6.92
N SER A 40 -11.99 -7.18 6.31
CA SER A 40 -12.42 -7.61 4.98
C SER A 40 -11.43 -7.19 3.88
N MET A 41 -10.87 -5.97 3.95
CA MET A 41 -9.81 -5.53 3.05
C MET A 41 -8.57 -6.42 3.16
N LYS A 42 -8.12 -6.69 4.40
CA LYS A 42 -6.97 -7.59 4.66
C LYS A 42 -7.24 -9.01 4.16
N GLY A 43 -8.44 -9.52 4.40
CA GLY A 43 -8.84 -10.85 3.92
C GLY A 43 -8.78 -10.98 2.40
N VAL A 44 -9.22 -9.95 1.66
CA VAL A 44 -9.07 -9.90 0.20
C VAL A 44 -7.59 -9.84 -0.20
N ALA A 45 -6.79 -9.01 0.44
CA ALA A 45 -5.36 -8.91 0.14
C ALA A 45 -4.64 -10.26 0.34
N VAL A 46 -4.86 -10.95 1.47
CA VAL A 46 -4.31 -12.28 1.75
C VAL A 46 -4.82 -13.34 0.76
N SER A 47 -6.07 -13.23 0.29
CA SER A 47 -6.59 -14.17 -0.73
C SER A 47 -5.91 -14.01 -2.10
N VAL A 48 -5.38 -12.83 -2.41
CA VAL A 48 -4.62 -12.56 -3.63
C VAL A 48 -3.17 -13.04 -3.49
N SER A 49 -2.53 -12.72 -2.36
CA SER A 49 -1.16 -13.11 -2.06
C SER A 49 -1.04 -13.44 -0.56
N PRO A 50 -0.95 -14.73 -0.19
CA PRO A 50 -0.91 -15.16 1.20
C PRO A 50 0.35 -14.73 1.98
N ASP A 51 1.43 -14.45 1.27
CA ASP A 51 2.74 -14.12 1.85
C ASP A 51 2.97 -12.61 1.98
N LEU A 52 1.92 -11.79 1.80
CA LEU A 52 2.00 -10.34 1.93
C LEU A 52 2.23 -9.88 3.37
N ASP A 53 3.19 -9.00 3.56
CA ASP A 53 3.34 -8.21 4.77
C ASP A 53 2.37 -7.03 4.74
N ILE A 54 1.27 -7.11 5.51
CA ILE A 54 0.21 -6.10 5.54
C ILE A 54 0.31 -5.27 6.82
N TYR A 55 0.38 -3.96 6.64
CA TYR A 55 0.49 -2.97 7.71
C TYR A 55 -0.67 -1.97 7.65
N ASP A 56 -1.00 -1.38 8.80
CA ASP A 56 -1.94 -0.27 8.88
C ASP A 56 -1.17 1.04 9.07
N LEU A 57 -1.42 2.01 8.20
CA LEU A 57 -1.03 3.39 8.48
C LEU A 57 -2.00 3.96 9.52
N THR A 58 -3.28 3.98 9.19
CA THR A 58 -4.38 4.33 10.09
C THR A 58 -5.72 4.02 9.43
N HIS A 59 -6.74 3.75 10.23
CA HIS A 59 -8.13 3.66 9.79
C HIS A 59 -9.02 4.72 10.46
N GLU A 60 -8.39 5.66 11.17
CA GLU A 60 -9.03 6.74 11.92
C GLU A 60 -8.79 8.10 11.22
N VAL A 61 -8.78 8.14 9.88
CA VAL A 61 -8.91 9.40 9.15
C VAL A 61 -10.32 9.93 9.40
N PRO A 62 -10.51 11.22 9.72
CA PRO A 62 -11.86 11.76 9.87
C PRO A 62 -12.69 11.50 8.62
N THR A 63 -13.94 11.05 8.80
CA THR A 63 -14.83 10.60 7.72
C THR A 63 -14.87 11.60 6.57
N TYR A 64 -14.59 11.11 5.37
CA TYR A 64 -14.52 11.84 4.10
C TYR A 64 -13.48 12.97 4.05
N ASN A 65 -12.56 13.05 5.01
CA ASN A 65 -11.51 14.06 4.99
C ASN A 65 -10.35 13.65 4.07
N ILE A 66 -10.54 13.89 2.78
CA ILE A 66 -9.57 13.60 1.71
C ILE A 66 -8.25 14.31 1.96
N TRP A 67 -8.29 15.54 2.47
CA TRP A 67 -7.11 16.35 2.72
C TRP A 67 -6.24 15.77 3.83
N GLU A 68 -6.85 15.35 4.93
CA GLU A 68 -6.14 14.68 6.01
C GLU A 68 -5.52 13.35 5.56
N ALA A 69 -6.23 12.59 4.74
CA ALA A 69 -5.70 11.36 4.14
C ALA A 69 -4.43 11.63 3.32
N SER A 70 -4.47 12.67 2.47
CA SER A 70 -3.34 13.08 1.63
C SER A 70 -2.11 13.46 2.45
N LEU A 71 -2.30 14.26 3.51
CA LEU A 71 -1.21 14.70 4.39
C LEU A 71 -0.59 13.52 5.16
N ARG A 72 -1.39 12.61 5.69
CA ARG A 72 -0.88 11.45 6.45
C ARG A 72 -0.05 10.52 5.58
N LEU A 73 -0.46 10.29 4.33
CA LEU A 73 0.36 9.53 3.37
C LEU A 73 1.72 10.21 3.13
N ALA A 74 1.71 11.51 2.85
CA ALA A 74 2.93 12.26 2.57
C ALA A 74 3.90 12.26 3.75
N GLN A 75 3.39 12.38 4.99
CA GLN A 75 4.18 12.39 6.21
C GLN A 75 4.94 11.08 6.48
N VAL A 76 4.44 9.94 6.01
CA VAL A 76 5.00 8.63 6.38
C VAL A 76 5.66 7.88 5.24
N ALA A 77 5.35 8.20 3.98
CA ALA A 77 5.80 7.41 2.83
C ALA A 77 7.33 7.35 2.71
N GLU A 78 8.05 8.41 3.12
CA GLU A 78 9.51 8.44 3.06
C GLU A 78 10.20 7.43 3.99
N TYR A 79 9.51 6.97 5.05
CA TYR A 79 10.06 6.01 6.01
C TYR A 79 9.89 4.55 5.57
N TRP A 80 9.18 4.33 4.47
CA TRP A 80 8.92 3.01 3.93
C TRP A 80 9.90 2.66 2.81
N PRO A 81 10.28 1.40 2.67
CA PRO A 81 11.17 0.98 1.60
C PRO A 81 10.58 1.26 0.22
N ARG A 82 11.47 1.47 -0.75
CA ARG A 82 11.09 1.57 -2.16
C ARG A 82 10.37 0.30 -2.60
N GLY A 83 9.32 0.42 -3.38
CA GLY A 83 8.43 -0.68 -3.76
C GLY A 83 7.14 -0.72 -2.95
N THR A 84 7.14 -0.22 -1.71
CA THR A 84 5.95 -0.23 -0.85
C THR A 84 4.70 0.25 -1.59
N VAL A 85 3.62 -0.51 -1.45
CA VAL A 85 2.30 -0.22 -2.00
C VAL A 85 1.39 0.31 -0.90
N PHE A 86 0.92 1.55 -1.05
CA PHE A 86 -0.04 2.19 -0.16
C PHE A 86 -1.44 2.10 -0.77
N VAL A 87 -2.40 1.60 -0.02
CA VAL A 87 -3.83 1.62 -0.37
C VAL A 87 -4.53 2.63 0.53
N SER A 88 -5.00 3.72 -0.04
CA SER A 88 -5.70 4.78 0.69
C SER A 88 -7.15 4.89 0.24
N VAL A 89 -8.08 4.67 1.19
CA VAL A 89 -9.51 4.63 0.92
C VAL A 89 -10.23 5.64 1.81
N VAL A 90 -10.29 6.88 1.34
CA VAL A 90 -11.17 7.93 1.83
C VAL A 90 -11.96 8.41 0.62
N ASP A 91 -13.19 7.91 0.46
CA ASP A 91 -13.90 7.93 -0.82
C ASP A 91 -15.37 8.37 -0.69
N PRO A 92 -15.62 9.69 -0.55
CA PRO A 92 -17.00 10.20 -0.54
C PRO A 92 -17.71 9.99 -1.90
N GLY A 93 -16.98 9.66 -2.97
CA GLY A 93 -17.50 9.41 -4.31
C GLY A 93 -17.62 7.93 -4.68
N VAL A 94 -17.59 7.01 -3.71
CA VAL A 94 -17.71 5.57 -3.99
C VAL A 94 -18.99 5.27 -4.81
N GLY A 95 -18.84 4.46 -5.86
CA GLY A 95 -19.97 4.10 -6.74
C GLY A 95 -20.38 5.17 -7.75
N THR A 96 -19.69 6.30 -7.84
CA THR A 96 -19.87 7.32 -8.88
C THR A 96 -18.88 7.13 -10.04
N GLU A 97 -18.86 8.05 -11.00
CA GLU A 97 -17.95 8.04 -12.15
C GLU A 97 -16.52 8.47 -11.82
N ARG A 98 -16.18 8.73 -10.52
CA ARG A 98 -14.80 9.03 -10.13
C ARG A 98 -13.89 7.86 -10.50
N LYS A 99 -12.71 8.15 -11.01
CA LYS A 99 -11.74 7.12 -11.39
C LYS A 99 -11.09 6.46 -10.19
N SER A 100 -10.65 5.23 -10.39
CA SER A 100 -9.76 4.52 -9.48
C SER A 100 -8.37 4.50 -10.11
N VAL A 101 -7.32 4.85 -9.36
CA VAL A 101 -5.98 5.05 -9.94
C VAL A 101 -4.88 4.37 -9.13
N VAL A 102 -3.79 4.07 -9.84
CA VAL A 102 -2.48 3.78 -9.26
C VAL A 102 -1.55 4.92 -9.64
N LEU A 103 -1.01 5.61 -8.64
CA LEU A 103 0.08 6.56 -8.78
C LEU A 103 1.40 5.87 -8.42
N LYS A 104 2.40 5.94 -9.31
CA LYS A 104 3.79 5.62 -9.01
C LYS A 104 4.57 6.92 -8.88
N THR A 105 5.28 7.08 -7.77
CA THR A 105 6.11 8.25 -7.51
C THR A 105 7.56 8.04 -8.00
N LYS A 106 8.31 9.13 -8.17
CA LYS A 106 9.75 9.07 -8.50
C LYS A 106 10.58 8.45 -7.38
N SER A 107 10.12 8.50 -6.12
CA SER A 107 10.70 7.77 -5.00
C SER A 107 10.53 6.26 -5.13
N GLY A 108 9.63 5.79 -6.00
CA GLY A 108 9.39 4.38 -6.32
C GLY A 108 8.33 3.71 -5.46
N HIS A 109 7.54 4.48 -4.72
CA HIS A 109 6.35 3.98 -4.02
C HIS A 109 5.14 3.97 -4.94
N TYR A 110 4.17 3.10 -4.64
CA TYR A 110 2.90 2.99 -5.33
C TYR A 110 1.76 3.40 -4.41
N PHE A 111 0.77 4.11 -4.96
CA PHE A 111 -0.42 4.55 -4.23
C PHE A 111 -1.67 4.16 -5.01
N VAL A 112 -2.51 3.35 -4.39
CA VAL A 112 -3.79 2.88 -4.93
C VAL A 112 -4.90 3.63 -4.22
N SER A 113 -5.73 4.37 -4.96
CA SER A 113 -6.69 5.30 -4.35
C SER A 113 -7.78 5.72 -5.34
N PRO A 114 -8.93 6.22 -4.87
CA PRO A 114 -9.81 7.02 -5.73
C PRO A 114 -9.08 8.30 -6.20
N ASP A 115 -9.36 8.71 -7.44
CA ASP A 115 -8.86 9.97 -8.01
C ASP A 115 -9.74 11.14 -7.57
N ASN A 116 -9.59 11.54 -6.32
CA ASN A 116 -10.40 12.56 -5.66
C ASN A 116 -9.58 13.64 -4.93
N GLY A 117 -8.26 13.66 -5.16
CA GLY A 117 -7.34 14.58 -4.51
C GLY A 117 -6.58 14.00 -3.30
N SER A 118 -6.91 12.78 -2.84
CA SER A 118 -6.22 12.13 -1.70
C SER A 118 -4.75 11.80 -1.96
N LEU A 119 -4.28 11.88 -3.20
CA LEU A 119 -2.87 11.68 -3.57
C LEU A 119 -2.10 12.97 -3.85
N THR A 120 -2.72 14.16 -3.67
CA THR A 120 -2.11 15.44 -4.04
C THR A 120 -0.79 15.67 -3.30
N ALA A 121 -0.76 15.56 -1.97
CA ALA A 121 0.45 15.84 -1.19
C ALA A 121 1.61 14.88 -1.51
N VAL A 122 1.34 13.58 -1.74
CA VAL A 122 2.39 12.64 -2.14
C VAL A 122 2.90 12.92 -3.55
N ALA A 123 2.02 13.33 -4.47
CA ALA A 123 2.41 13.72 -5.83
C ALA A 123 3.30 14.97 -5.84
N GLU A 124 2.98 15.96 -5.02
CA GLU A 124 3.77 17.17 -4.85
C GLU A 124 5.13 16.89 -4.19
N GLN A 125 5.16 16.10 -3.11
CA GLN A 125 6.37 15.83 -2.34
C GLN A 125 7.34 14.89 -3.04
N PHE A 126 6.85 13.79 -3.63
CA PHE A 126 7.69 12.73 -4.19
C PHE A 126 7.76 12.75 -5.73
N GLY A 127 7.00 13.62 -6.38
CA GLY A 127 6.91 13.70 -7.84
C GLY A 127 6.22 12.49 -8.47
N ILE A 128 5.62 12.72 -9.62
CA ILE A 128 4.91 11.68 -10.40
C ILE A 128 5.89 11.02 -11.36
N ASP A 129 5.98 9.68 -11.31
CA ASP A 129 6.64 8.85 -12.35
C ASP A 129 5.58 8.37 -13.36
N ALA A 130 4.48 7.82 -12.89
CA ALA A 130 3.36 7.39 -13.72
C ALA A 130 2.03 7.43 -12.97
N VAL A 131 0.93 7.61 -13.71
CA VAL A 131 -0.44 7.39 -13.22
C VAL A 131 -1.14 6.45 -14.19
N ARG A 132 -1.88 5.49 -13.66
CA ARG A 132 -2.70 4.56 -14.43
C ARG A 132 -4.09 4.45 -13.82
N GLU A 133 -5.11 4.54 -14.66
CA GLU A 133 -6.47 4.18 -14.27
C GLU A 133 -6.55 2.66 -14.05
N ILE A 134 -7.22 2.25 -13.01
CA ILE A 134 -7.46 0.84 -12.70
C ILE A 134 -8.58 0.33 -13.61
N ASP A 135 -8.28 -0.66 -14.43
CA ASP A 135 -9.31 -1.42 -15.13
C ASP A 135 -10.04 -2.32 -14.12
N GLU A 136 -11.19 -1.83 -13.65
CA GLU A 136 -11.99 -2.51 -12.64
C GLU A 136 -12.64 -3.80 -13.15
N ALA A 137 -12.69 -4.06 -14.46
CA ALA A 137 -13.14 -5.33 -14.99
C ALA A 137 -12.14 -6.47 -14.74
N VAL A 138 -10.86 -6.13 -14.60
CA VAL A 138 -9.76 -7.08 -14.39
C VAL A 138 -9.23 -7.04 -12.95
N ASN A 139 -9.20 -5.84 -12.34
CA ASN A 139 -8.62 -5.61 -11.01
C ASN A 139 -9.72 -5.42 -9.96
N ARG A 140 -10.54 -6.45 -9.82
CA ARG A 140 -11.65 -6.47 -8.88
C ARG A 140 -11.83 -7.88 -8.29
N LEU A 141 -12.24 -7.96 -7.04
CA LEU A 141 -12.63 -9.21 -6.40
C LEU A 141 -13.75 -9.89 -7.21
N ALA A 142 -13.60 -11.17 -7.52
CA ALA A 142 -14.59 -11.93 -8.27
C ALA A 142 -15.97 -11.90 -7.57
N ASN A 143 -17.04 -11.81 -8.38
CA ASN A 143 -18.43 -11.73 -7.94
C ASN A 143 -18.80 -10.46 -7.17
N SER A 144 -18.00 -9.39 -7.28
CA SER A 144 -18.28 -8.07 -6.67
C SER A 144 -18.76 -7.02 -7.68
N GLU A 145 -19.02 -7.39 -8.94
CA GLU A 145 -19.31 -6.47 -10.05
C GLU A 145 -20.56 -5.60 -9.80
N LYS A 146 -21.47 -6.10 -8.97
CA LYS A 146 -22.70 -5.39 -8.58
C LYS A 146 -22.60 -4.67 -7.24
N ALA A 147 -21.42 -4.69 -6.60
CA ALA A 147 -21.17 -4.01 -5.34
C ALA A 147 -20.57 -2.62 -5.57
N TYR A 148 -21.35 -1.58 -5.34
CA TYR A 148 -20.95 -0.18 -5.60
C TYR A 148 -20.58 0.59 -4.35
N THR A 149 -20.62 -0.04 -3.17
CA THR A 149 -20.45 0.64 -1.88
C THR A 149 -19.15 0.30 -1.15
N PHE A 150 -18.41 -0.70 -1.62
CA PHE A 150 -17.19 -1.15 -0.92
C PHE A 150 -16.00 -1.35 -1.87
N HIS A 151 -15.70 -0.35 -2.70
CA HIS A 151 -14.53 -0.38 -3.59
C HIS A 151 -13.21 -0.49 -2.81
N GLY A 152 -13.16 -0.06 -1.55
CA GLY A 152 -12.02 -0.26 -0.66
C GLY A 152 -11.56 -1.70 -0.58
N ARG A 153 -12.51 -2.62 -0.40
CA ARG A 153 -12.28 -4.06 -0.38
C ARG A 153 -12.13 -4.61 -1.80
N ASP A 154 -13.10 -4.31 -2.68
CA ASP A 154 -13.30 -5.02 -3.94
C ASP A 154 -12.32 -4.60 -5.04
N VAL A 155 -11.88 -3.35 -5.03
CA VAL A 155 -11.00 -2.76 -6.04
C VAL A 155 -9.63 -2.42 -5.46
N TYR A 156 -9.59 -1.59 -4.40
CA TYR A 156 -8.33 -1.02 -3.93
C TYR A 156 -7.44 -2.01 -3.19
N ALA A 157 -7.98 -2.76 -2.22
CA ALA A 157 -7.22 -3.81 -1.54
C ALA A 157 -6.81 -4.93 -2.50
N TYR A 158 -7.71 -5.32 -3.41
CA TYR A 158 -7.43 -6.31 -4.45
C TYR A 158 -6.29 -5.86 -5.37
N THR A 159 -6.36 -4.63 -5.89
CA THR A 159 -5.33 -4.06 -6.78
C THR A 159 -4.01 -3.88 -6.04
N GLY A 160 -4.06 -3.36 -4.80
CA GLY A 160 -2.87 -3.17 -3.96
C GLY A 160 -2.11 -4.47 -3.73
N ALA A 161 -2.84 -5.55 -3.40
CA ALA A 161 -2.25 -6.88 -3.19
C ALA A 161 -1.66 -7.52 -4.45
N ARG A 162 -2.12 -7.13 -5.64
CA ARG A 162 -1.53 -7.59 -6.91
C ARG A 162 -0.28 -6.82 -7.31
N LEU A 163 -0.08 -5.64 -6.75
CA LEU A 163 1.08 -4.80 -7.01
C LEU A 163 2.23 -5.07 -6.04
N ALA A 164 1.90 -5.41 -4.79
CA ALA A 164 2.86 -5.79 -3.75
C ALA A 164 3.33 -7.24 -3.92
#